data_d00754ed01109389beb325126b025bf8
#
_entry.id   d00754ed01109389beb325126b025bf8
#
_cell.length_a   1.000
_cell.length_b   1.000
_cell.length_c   1.000
_cell.angle_alpha   90.00
_cell.angle_beta   90.00
_cell.angle_gamma   90.00
#
_symmetry.space_group_name_H-M   'P 1'
#
loop_
_entity.id
_entity.type
_entity.pdbx_description
1 polymer ?
#
loop_
_entity_poly.entity_id
_entity_poly.type
_entity_poly.pdbx_seq_one_letter_code
_entity_poly.pdbx_strand_id
1 'polypeptide(L)'
;MADQKTLEGFNARKARVGMTGAVRSSTLGTEPVPFGEKYNTDTHYNLGYISPDGLEISFDEDKQEYIPWQEVSAIRTDITKAVKSIKLTLWETGIENFAKFLGVSEDALEDQGDGSFAFYEDALPQFGHEHLHIDVVDGDKALRLDLLDAQITERGSMVFKKDEMFGLEVTYTSYPASYEDYNASLPEGVGKTARWQMNSAWATGGANTSGATDGSTPLSISTSSLPAGTQNAKYNATVAVKGGKSPYTYAVSTGNLPAGLSLNESTGAITGTPTAAGESTFTVKVTDADKLSATKQLTINVAAA
;
A
#
# COMPACT_ATOMS: atom_id res chain seq x y z
N MET A 1 30.76 32.71 9.89
CA MET A 1 29.56 32.21 9.16
C MET A 1 29.99 30.88 8.56
N ALA A 2 29.33 29.80 8.94
CA ALA A 2 29.57 28.48 8.32
C ALA A 2 29.23 28.59 6.85
N ASP A 3 30.14 28.14 6.00
CA ASP A 3 30.02 28.20 4.57
C ASP A 3 28.78 27.39 4.13
N GLN A 4 27.85 28.04 3.45
CA GLN A 4 26.56 27.46 3.03
C GLN A 4 26.74 26.23 2.10
N LYS A 5 27.97 26.04 1.57
CA LYS A 5 28.36 24.88 0.76
C LYS A 5 28.48 23.57 1.56
N THR A 6 28.70 23.64 2.88
CA THR A 6 28.75 22.46 3.77
C THR A 6 27.35 21.89 4.09
N LEU A 7 26.28 22.58 3.68
CA LEU A 7 24.90 22.17 3.89
C LEU A 7 24.21 21.71 2.59
N GLU A 8 24.98 21.24 1.61
CA GLU A 8 24.43 20.66 0.38
C GLU A 8 23.82 19.28 0.65
N GLY A 9 22.70 19.00 0.03
CA GLY A 9 22.01 17.70 0.14
C GLY A 9 20.72 17.69 0.98
N PHE A 10 20.40 18.78 1.70
CA PHE A 10 19.11 18.88 2.37
C PHE A 10 17.98 19.17 1.39
N ASN A 11 16.93 18.38 1.45
CA ASN A 11 15.73 18.57 0.64
C ASN A 11 14.52 18.75 1.57
N ALA A 12 14.13 20.00 1.80
CA ALA A 12 12.97 20.32 2.63
C ALA A 12 11.65 19.68 2.14
N ARG A 13 11.56 19.37 0.84
CA ARG A 13 10.40 18.68 0.27
C ARG A 13 10.29 17.22 0.70
N LYS A 14 11.38 16.65 1.26
CA LYS A 14 11.39 15.31 1.86
C LYS A 14 11.09 15.31 3.35
N ALA A 15 11.04 16.47 4.00
CA ALA A 15 10.54 16.58 5.36
C ALA A 15 9.02 16.38 5.35
N ARG A 16 8.50 15.67 6.36
CA ARG A 16 7.09 15.27 6.43
C ARG A 16 6.46 15.69 7.73
N VAL A 17 5.16 16.01 7.65
CA VAL A 17 4.29 16.20 8.80
C VAL A 17 3.12 15.23 8.60
N GLY A 18 2.89 14.35 9.56
CA GLY A 18 1.70 13.50 9.55
C GLY A 18 0.49 14.35 9.93
N MET A 19 -0.22 14.87 8.93
CA MET A 19 -1.35 15.78 9.15
C MET A 19 -2.65 15.06 9.43
N THR A 20 -2.86 13.89 8.83
CA THR A 20 -4.04 13.07 9.04
C THR A 20 -3.74 11.61 8.74
N GLY A 21 -4.57 10.73 9.23
CA GLY A 21 -4.42 9.30 8.99
C GLY A 21 -5.67 8.54 9.37
N ALA A 22 -5.66 7.26 9.11
CA ALA A 22 -6.68 6.32 9.54
C ALA A 22 -6.04 4.97 9.86
N VAL A 23 -6.59 4.29 10.85
CA VAL A 23 -6.22 2.92 11.20
C VAL A 23 -7.42 2.03 10.98
N ARG A 24 -7.19 0.91 10.30
CA ARG A 24 -8.20 -0.10 10.02
C ARG A 24 -7.68 -1.46 10.44
N SER A 25 -8.59 -2.33 10.82
CA SER A 25 -8.27 -3.72 11.06
C SER A 25 -9.03 -4.63 10.08
N SER A 26 -8.46 -5.78 9.82
CA SER A 26 -9.09 -6.86 9.06
C SER A 26 -8.63 -8.20 9.61
N THR A 27 -9.28 -9.27 9.19
CA THR A 27 -8.85 -10.63 9.54
C THR A 27 -7.48 -10.93 8.94
N LEU A 28 -6.72 -11.80 9.59
CA LEU A 28 -5.45 -12.31 9.05
C LEU A 28 -5.66 -12.90 7.65
N GLY A 29 -4.66 -12.77 6.80
CA GLY A 29 -4.72 -13.25 5.42
C GLY A 29 -5.48 -12.33 4.45
N THR A 30 -6.07 -11.24 4.92
CA THR A 30 -6.70 -10.25 4.02
C THR A 30 -5.64 -9.60 3.14
N GLU A 31 -5.90 -9.58 1.83
CA GLU A 31 -4.98 -8.97 0.86
C GLU A 31 -4.90 -7.45 1.08
N PRO A 32 -3.69 -6.89 1.17
CA PRO A 32 -3.51 -5.44 1.32
C PRO A 32 -4.10 -4.67 0.13
N VAL A 33 -4.89 -3.65 0.42
CA VAL A 33 -5.54 -2.82 -0.60
C VAL A 33 -4.51 -1.95 -1.33
N PRO A 34 -4.48 -1.92 -2.67
CA PRO A 34 -3.57 -1.04 -3.42
C PRO A 34 -3.81 0.45 -3.15
N PHE A 35 -2.77 1.28 -3.32
CA PHE A 35 -2.93 2.73 -3.23
C PHE A 35 -3.96 3.24 -4.25
N GLY A 36 -4.82 4.17 -3.77
CA GLY A 36 -5.87 4.79 -4.60
C GLY A 36 -7.15 3.98 -4.70
N GLU A 37 -7.17 2.78 -4.17
CA GLU A 37 -8.38 1.97 -4.05
C GLU A 37 -9.04 2.16 -2.67
N LYS A 38 -10.36 2.07 -2.66
CA LYS A 38 -11.14 2.17 -1.41
C LYS A 38 -11.11 0.84 -0.67
N TYR A 39 -11.04 0.92 0.64
CA TYR A 39 -11.24 -0.26 1.49
C TYR A 39 -12.68 -0.78 1.37
N ASN A 40 -12.81 -2.08 1.35
CA ASN A 40 -14.11 -2.73 1.49
C ASN A 40 -14.51 -2.69 2.98
N THR A 41 -15.60 -2.02 3.29
CA THR A 41 -16.11 -1.86 4.66
C THR A 41 -16.59 -3.15 5.30
N ASP A 42 -16.90 -4.19 4.50
CA ASP A 42 -17.31 -5.49 5.01
C ASP A 42 -16.14 -6.34 5.51
N THR A 43 -14.92 -6.02 5.06
CA THR A 43 -13.71 -6.77 5.41
C THR A 43 -12.67 -5.95 6.17
N HIS A 44 -12.79 -4.61 6.15
CA HIS A 44 -11.87 -3.69 6.80
C HIS A 44 -12.64 -2.78 7.75
N TYR A 45 -12.54 -3.06 9.03
CA TYR A 45 -13.13 -2.25 10.07
C TYR A 45 -12.29 -0.99 10.32
N ASN A 46 -12.90 0.19 10.27
CA ASN A 46 -12.23 1.45 10.60
C ASN A 46 -12.28 1.68 12.11
N LEU A 47 -11.13 1.81 12.76
CA LEU A 47 -11.05 2.09 14.19
C LEU A 47 -11.53 3.52 14.56
N GLY A 48 -11.83 4.36 13.57
CA GLY A 48 -12.41 5.66 13.75
C GLY A 48 -11.41 6.77 14.07
N TYR A 49 -11.88 7.79 14.80
CA TYR A 49 -11.06 8.93 15.17
C TYR A 49 -9.98 8.56 16.19
N ILE A 50 -8.79 9.05 15.95
CA ILE A 50 -7.62 8.90 16.81
C ILE A 50 -7.36 10.25 17.49
N SER A 51 -6.79 10.24 18.70
CA SER A 51 -6.45 11.47 19.42
C SER A 51 -5.51 12.37 18.59
N PRO A 52 -5.48 13.70 18.86
CA PRO A 52 -4.58 14.62 18.18
C PRO A 52 -3.08 14.30 18.36
N ASP A 53 -2.73 13.49 19.37
CA ASP A 53 -1.36 13.01 19.56
C ASP A 53 -0.93 12.04 18.46
N GLY A 54 -1.91 11.55 17.66
CA GLY A 54 -1.66 10.66 16.54
C GLY A 54 -1.36 9.24 16.96
N LEU A 55 -0.42 8.61 16.26
CA LEU A 55 0.08 7.27 16.56
C LEU A 55 1.60 7.29 16.66
N GLU A 56 2.13 6.47 17.54
CA GLU A 56 3.57 6.30 17.77
C GLU A 56 3.98 4.89 17.30
N ILE A 57 5.03 4.81 16.48
CA ILE A 57 5.63 3.55 16.05
C ILE A 57 6.96 3.41 16.77
N SER A 58 7.09 2.40 17.61
CA SER A 58 8.30 2.10 18.38
C SER A 58 8.98 0.85 17.85
N PHE A 59 10.33 0.85 17.93
CA PHE A 59 11.19 -0.26 17.58
C PHE A 59 12.03 -0.62 18.80
N ASP A 60 11.81 -1.80 19.35
CA ASP A 60 12.57 -2.35 20.47
C ASP A 60 13.51 -3.44 19.97
N GLU A 61 14.82 -3.20 20.09
CA GLU A 61 15.86 -4.08 19.53
C GLU A 61 16.87 -4.46 20.62
N ASP A 62 17.01 -5.75 20.87
CA ASP A 62 18.12 -6.30 21.64
C ASP A 62 19.32 -6.59 20.72
N LYS A 63 20.51 -6.19 21.17
CA LYS A 63 21.76 -6.37 20.42
C LYS A 63 22.75 -7.20 21.20
N GLN A 64 23.39 -8.14 20.51
CA GLN A 64 24.52 -8.91 21.04
C GLN A 64 25.80 -8.40 20.39
N GLU A 65 26.72 -7.94 21.21
CA GLU A 65 28.04 -7.52 20.77
C GLU A 65 29.07 -8.63 21.01
N TYR A 66 29.97 -8.83 20.04
CA TYR A 66 31.05 -9.77 20.12
C TYR A 66 32.38 -9.02 20.20
N ILE A 67 33.00 -9.04 21.38
CA ILE A 67 34.31 -8.42 21.65
C ILE A 67 35.33 -9.50 21.73
N PRO A 68 36.36 -9.55 20.81
CA PRO A 68 37.42 -10.51 20.86
C PRO A 68 38.36 -10.25 22.06
N TRP A 69 39.06 -11.29 22.48
CA TRP A 69 39.93 -11.17 23.64
C TRP A 69 41.07 -10.17 23.46
N GLN A 70 41.48 -9.90 22.21
CA GLN A 70 42.57 -9.00 21.87
C GLN A 70 42.17 -7.54 21.70
N GLU A 71 40.84 -7.23 21.74
CA GLU A 71 40.29 -5.89 21.47
C GLU A 71 39.43 -5.43 22.62
N VAL A 72 39.27 -4.12 22.75
CA VAL A 72 38.33 -3.49 23.72
C VAL A 72 37.03 -3.07 23.04
N SER A 73 36.92 -3.19 21.73
CA SER A 73 35.77 -2.80 20.93
C SER A 73 35.10 -4.02 20.31
N ALA A 74 33.79 -3.93 20.15
CA ALA A 74 33.06 -4.97 19.40
C ALA A 74 33.47 -4.99 17.94
N ILE A 75 33.74 -6.18 17.41
CA ILE A 75 34.03 -6.41 15.99
C ILE A 75 32.80 -6.83 15.21
N ARG A 76 31.71 -7.20 15.92
CA ARG A 76 30.45 -7.60 15.35
C ARG A 76 29.31 -7.28 16.34
N THR A 77 28.19 -6.81 15.80
CA THR A 77 26.95 -6.61 16.55
C THR A 77 25.82 -7.29 15.77
N ASP A 78 25.12 -8.21 16.42
CA ASP A 78 23.95 -8.87 15.84
C ASP A 78 22.68 -8.39 16.57
N ILE A 79 21.59 -8.20 15.82
CA ILE A 79 20.28 -7.95 16.41
C ILE A 79 19.68 -9.32 16.77
N THR A 80 19.41 -9.54 18.03
CA THR A 80 18.88 -10.82 18.57
C THR A 80 17.39 -10.80 18.79
N LYS A 81 16.79 -9.60 18.92
CA LYS A 81 15.36 -9.36 19.03
C LYS A 81 15.03 -8.07 18.30
N ALA A 82 13.92 -8.04 17.56
CA ALA A 82 13.38 -6.83 16.99
C ALA A 82 11.83 -6.90 17.11
N VAL A 83 11.28 -6.02 17.91
CA VAL A 83 9.83 -5.90 18.12
C VAL A 83 9.40 -4.53 17.62
N LYS A 84 8.31 -4.51 16.87
CA LYS A 84 7.65 -3.29 16.46
C LYS A 84 6.33 -3.17 17.19
N SER A 85 6.08 -2.03 17.81
CA SER A 85 4.82 -1.73 18.45
C SER A 85 4.24 -0.42 17.95
N ILE A 86 2.92 -0.32 18.01
CA ILE A 86 2.17 0.87 17.62
C ILE A 86 1.24 1.24 18.76
N LYS A 87 1.43 2.45 19.28
CA LYS A 87 0.61 3.03 20.32
C LYS A 87 -0.29 4.10 19.74
N LEU A 88 -1.58 4.06 20.07
CA LEU A 88 -2.57 5.07 19.68
C LEU A 88 -3.70 5.14 20.69
N THR A 89 -4.44 6.26 20.67
CA THR A 89 -5.62 6.46 21.50
C THR A 89 -6.85 6.64 20.61
N LEU A 90 -7.79 5.70 20.71
CA LEU A 90 -9.04 5.72 19.95
C LEU A 90 -10.05 6.64 20.66
N TRP A 91 -10.60 7.60 19.93
CA TRP A 91 -11.66 8.48 20.43
C TRP A 91 -13.05 8.02 20.02
N GLU A 92 -13.17 7.16 18.99
CA GLU A 92 -14.40 6.45 18.75
C GLU A 92 -14.50 5.25 19.67
N THR A 93 -15.40 5.33 20.64
CA THR A 93 -15.59 4.35 21.71
C THR A 93 -16.88 3.57 21.51
N GLY A 94 -17.20 3.22 20.25
CA GLY A 94 -18.29 2.32 19.90
C GLY A 94 -18.08 0.92 20.53
N ILE A 95 -19.14 0.10 20.47
CA ILE A 95 -19.15 -1.21 21.12
C ILE A 95 -18.00 -2.10 20.61
N GLU A 96 -17.67 -2.01 19.32
CA GLU A 96 -16.63 -2.81 18.69
C GLU A 96 -15.24 -2.45 19.24
N ASN A 97 -14.90 -1.16 19.29
CA ASN A 97 -13.63 -0.68 19.83
C ASN A 97 -13.54 -0.94 21.34
N PHE A 98 -14.67 -0.83 22.03
CA PHE A 98 -14.74 -1.08 23.47
C PHE A 98 -14.52 -2.59 23.77
N ALA A 99 -15.16 -3.48 22.99
CA ALA A 99 -14.97 -4.92 23.11
C ALA A 99 -13.51 -5.31 22.78
N LYS A 100 -12.94 -4.78 21.70
CA LYS A 100 -11.51 -4.98 21.36
C LYS A 100 -10.59 -4.52 22.50
N PHE A 101 -10.83 -3.34 23.07
CA PHE A 101 -10.05 -2.82 24.19
C PHE A 101 -10.13 -3.71 25.43
N LEU A 102 -11.28 -4.31 25.72
CA LEU A 102 -11.47 -5.19 26.86
C LEU A 102 -11.06 -6.64 26.58
N GLY A 103 -10.77 -6.99 25.35
CA GLY A 103 -10.44 -8.36 24.94
C GLY A 103 -11.68 -9.28 24.99
N VAL A 104 -12.84 -8.72 24.67
CA VAL A 104 -14.11 -9.43 24.58
C VAL A 104 -14.38 -9.76 23.10
N SER A 105 -14.73 -11.01 22.82
CA SER A 105 -15.10 -11.44 21.47
C SER A 105 -16.41 -10.77 21.02
N GLU A 106 -16.52 -10.43 19.74
CA GLU A 106 -17.77 -9.89 19.15
C GLU A 106 -18.97 -10.83 19.37
N ASP A 107 -18.72 -12.14 19.34
CA ASP A 107 -19.78 -13.15 19.59
C ASP A 107 -20.32 -13.15 21.05
N ALA A 108 -19.58 -12.53 21.98
CA ALA A 108 -20.00 -12.39 23.37
C ALA A 108 -20.83 -11.13 23.64
N LEU A 109 -21.06 -10.30 22.61
CA LEU A 109 -21.89 -9.10 22.72
C LEU A 109 -23.37 -9.48 22.61
N GLU A 110 -24.12 -9.31 23.70
CA GLU A 110 -25.55 -9.62 23.77
C GLU A 110 -26.37 -8.39 23.38
N ASP A 111 -27.05 -8.43 22.23
CA ASP A 111 -28.06 -7.42 21.86
C ASP A 111 -29.29 -7.61 22.73
N GLN A 112 -29.67 -6.58 23.48
CA GLN A 112 -30.82 -6.59 24.38
C GLN A 112 -32.16 -6.32 23.66
N GLY A 113 -32.14 -6.07 22.34
CA GLY A 113 -33.31 -5.85 21.49
C GLY A 113 -33.89 -4.44 21.56
N ASP A 114 -33.33 -3.54 22.34
CA ASP A 114 -33.70 -2.12 22.42
C ASP A 114 -32.59 -1.18 21.88
N GLY A 115 -31.59 -1.75 21.25
CA GLY A 115 -30.39 -1.07 20.75
C GLY A 115 -29.30 -0.93 21.79
N SER A 116 -29.47 -1.51 22.98
CA SER A 116 -28.39 -1.62 23.98
C SER A 116 -27.72 -2.98 23.89
N PHE A 117 -26.46 -3.01 24.34
CA PHE A 117 -25.62 -4.22 24.37
C PHE A 117 -25.15 -4.49 25.79
N ALA A 118 -25.07 -5.76 26.16
CA ALA A 118 -24.47 -6.23 27.39
C ALA A 118 -23.40 -7.27 27.09
N PHE A 119 -22.37 -7.35 27.90
CA PHE A 119 -21.34 -8.37 27.82
C PHE A 119 -20.64 -8.52 29.17
N TYR A 120 -19.98 -9.64 29.34
CA TYR A 120 -19.17 -9.92 30.53
C TYR A 120 -17.69 -9.88 30.11
N GLU A 121 -16.85 -9.28 30.95
CA GLU A 121 -15.40 -9.32 30.82
C GLU A 121 -14.86 -10.57 31.50
N ASP A 122 -14.03 -11.33 30.80
CA ASP A 122 -13.36 -12.50 31.38
C ASP A 122 -12.25 -12.07 32.35
N ALA A 123 -12.00 -12.92 33.37
CA ALA A 123 -10.89 -12.68 34.29
C ALA A 123 -9.51 -12.68 33.61
N LEU A 124 -9.40 -13.33 32.46
CA LEU A 124 -8.22 -13.35 31.59
C LEU A 124 -8.66 -12.95 30.19
N PRO A 125 -8.54 -11.65 29.83
CA PRO A 125 -8.93 -11.16 28.52
C PRO A 125 -8.12 -11.83 27.42
N GLN A 126 -8.78 -12.12 26.31
CA GLN A 126 -8.17 -12.74 25.13
C GLN A 126 -8.12 -11.73 24.00
N PHE A 127 -6.92 -11.39 23.54
CA PHE A 127 -6.75 -10.51 22.39
C PHE A 127 -6.49 -11.34 21.14
N GLY A 128 -7.32 -11.17 20.14
CA GLY A 128 -7.15 -11.80 18.85
C GLY A 128 -6.00 -11.17 18.06
N HIS A 129 -5.47 -11.92 17.12
CA HIS A 129 -4.54 -11.41 16.11
C HIS A 129 -5.33 -10.82 14.93
N GLU A 130 -4.89 -9.69 14.41
CA GLU A 130 -5.53 -9.00 13.29
C GLU A 130 -4.51 -8.35 12.37
N HIS A 131 -4.90 -8.11 11.12
CA HIS A 131 -4.11 -7.36 10.17
C HIS A 131 -4.47 -5.87 10.30
N LEU A 132 -3.49 -5.02 10.64
CA LEU A 132 -3.69 -3.57 10.75
C LEU A 132 -3.21 -2.82 9.52
N HIS A 133 -4.05 -1.93 9.02
CA HIS A 133 -3.76 -1.03 7.91
C HIS A 133 -3.72 0.41 8.42
N ILE A 134 -2.57 1.04 8.31
CA ILE A 134 -2.32 2.40 8.79
C ILE A 134 -2.00 3.29 7.62
N ASP A 135 -2.87 4.25 7.33
CA ASP A 135 -2.65 5.27 6.33
C ASP A 135 -2.25 6.58 6.99
N VAL A 136 -1.18 7.20 6.52
CA VAL A 136 -0.74 8.55 6.93
C VAL A 136 -0.65 9.42 5.69
N VAL A 137 -1.26 10.61 5.75
CA VAL A 137 -1.37 11.53 4.61
C VAL A 137 -0.86 12.92 4.98
N ASP A 138 -0.04 13.49 4.11
CA ASP A 138 0.46 14.87 4.14
C ASP A 138 0.23 15.51 2.77
N GLY A 139 -0.94 16.14 2.57
CA GLY A 139 -1.35 16.68 1.28
C GLY A 139 -1.49 15.60 0.20
N ASP A 140 -0.64 15.69 -0.82
CA ASP A 140 -0.56 14.71 -1.91
C ASP A 140 0.30 13.47 -1.60
N LYS A 141 0.97 13.48 -0.44
CA LYS A 141 1.89 12.42 -0.02
C LYS A 141 1.17 11.43 0.87
N ALA A 142 1.28 10.17 0.56
CA ALA A 142 0.67 9.09 1.33
C ALA A 142 1.68 7.97 1.64
N LEU A 143 1.63 7.53 2.88
CA LEU A 143 2.34 6.37 3.41
C LEU A 143 1.30 5.38 3.92
N ARG A 144 1.45 4.13 3.59
CA ARG A 144 0.68 3.02 4.15
C ARG A 144 1.63 2.05 4.83
N LEU A 145 1.26 1.66 6.02
CA LEU A 145 1.91 0.60 6.78
C LEU A 145 0.86 -0.48 7.05
N ASP A 146 1.09 -1.66 6.53
CA ASP A 146 0.33 -2.86 6.86
C ASP A 146 1.14 -3.66 7.87
N LEU A 147 0.61 -3.87 9.09
CA LEU A 147 1.10 -4.86 10.05
C LEU A 147 0.37 -6.14 9.79
N LEU A 148 1.06 -7.11 9.20
CA LEU A 148 0.44 -8.33 8.69
C LEU A 148 -0.17 -9.20 9.79
N ASP A 149 0.43 -9.18 10.97
CA ASP A 149 -0.07 -9.85 12.17
C ASP A 149 0.20 -8.94 13.37
N ALA A 150 -0.84 -8.47 14.01
CA ALA A 150 -0.77 -7.55 15.14
C ALA A 150 -1.76 -7.95 16.22
N GLN A 151 -1.38 -7.75 17.46
CA GLN A 151 -2.20 -8.07 18.64
C GLN A 151 -2.08 -6.94 19.66
N ILE A 152 -3.16 -6.62 20.35
CA ILE A 152 -3.12 -5.71 21.50
C ILE A 152 -2.34 -6.37 22.62
N THR A 153 -1.24 -5.74 23.05
CA THR A 153 -0.37 -6.24 24.11
C THR A 153 -0.41 -5.38 25.36
N GLU A 154 -0.77 -4.09 25.22
CA GLU A 154 -0.89 -3.18 26.33
C GLU A 154 -2.12 -2.28 26.18
N ARG A 155 -2.69 -1.91 27.31
CA ARG A 155 -3.84 -1.01 27.40
C ARG A 155 -3.54 0.10 28.40
N GLY A 156 -3.93 1.31 28.06
CA GLY A 156 -3.91 2.44 28.98
C GLY A 156 -5.07 2.40 29.96
N SER A 157 -5.09 3.36 30.87
CA SER A 157 -6.18 3.53 31.83
C SER A 157 -7.38 4.19 31.17
N MET A 158 -8.58 3.72 31.44
CA MET A 158 -9.81 4.43 31.10
C MET A 158 -10.04 5.56 32.11
N VAL A 159 -10.08 6.80 31.61
CA VAL A 159 -10.27 7.99 32.47
C VAL A 159 -11.48 8.76 31.97
N PHE A 160 -12.50 8.88 32.83
CA PHE A 160 -13.70 9.65 32.54
C PHE A 160 -13.60 11.03 33.22
N LYS A 161 -13.42 12.08 32.42
CA LYS A 161 -13.33 13.45 32.87
C LYS A 161 -14.34 14.34 32.15
N LYS A 162 -14.74 15.43 32.80
CA LYS A 162 -15.71 16.37 32.24
C LYS A 162 -15.14 17.20 31.08
N ASP A 163 -13.83 17.48 31.13
CA ASP A 163 -13.17 18.48 30.29
C ASP A 163 -12.26 17.86 29.24
N GLU A 164 -12.19 16.52 29.16
CA GLU A 164 -11.35 15.78 28.24
C GLU A 164 -12.19 14.74 27.48
N MET A 165 -11.84 14.51 26.21
CA MET A 165 -12.43 13.41 25.45
C MET A 165 -12.02 12.08 26.09
N PHE A 166 -13.00 11.20 26.27
CA PHE A 166 -12.73 9.83 26.64
C PHE A 166 -12.08 9.09 25.48
N GLY A 167 -11.03 8.36 25.75
CA GLY A 167 -10.31 7.59 24.75
C GLY A 167 -9.80 6.26 25.28
N LEU A 168 -9.59 5.31 24.38
CA LEU A 168 -9.07 3.97 24.63
C LEU A 168 -7.63 3.93 24.11
N GLU A 169 -6.65 4.01 25.02
CA GLU A 169 -5.24 3.88 24.65
C GLU A 169 -4.88 2.40 24.52
N VAL A 170 -4.38 2.02 23.34
CA VAL A 170 -3.94 0.66 23.02
C VAL A 170 -2.55 0.65 22.42
N THR A 171 -1.80 -0.40 22.74
CA THR A 171 -0.52 -0.70 22.07
C THR A 171 -0.66 -2.04 21.37
N TYR A 172 -0.45 -2.02 20.06
CA TYR A 172 -0.36 -3.21 19.23
C TYR A 172 1.09 -3.61 19.07
N THR A 173 1.38 -4.88 19.22
CA THR A 173 2.67 -5.49 18.87
C THR A 173 2.53 -6.26 17.57
N SER A 174 3.51 -6.09 16.68
CA SER A 174 3.56 -6.77 15.39
C SER A 174 4.33 -8.08 15.47
N TYR A 175 3.76 -9.12 14.90
CA TYR A 175 4.32 -10.46 14.79
C TYR A 175 4.63 -10.82 13.33
N PRO A 176 5.49 -11.82 13.09
CA PRO A 176 5.70 -12.32 11.74
C PRO A 176 4.46 -13.01 11.18
N ALA A 177 4.05 -12.63 9.98
CA ALA A 177 2.92 -13.25 9.28
C ALA A 177 3.09 -14.76 9.11
N SER A 178 2.07 -15.53 9.44
CA SER A 178 2.11 -16.99 9.35
C SER A 178 1.98 -17.46 7.90
N TYR A 179 2.50 -18.67 7.63
CA TYR A 179 2.32 -19.33 6.34
C TYR A 179 0.84 -19.69 6.10
N GLU A 180 0.14 -20.12 7.15
CA GLU A 180 -1.26 -20.58 7.05
C GLU A 180 -2.18 -19.45 6.58
N ASP A 181 -1.98 -18.24 7.12
CA ASP A 181 -2.83 -17.10 6.81
C ASP A 181 -2.49 -16.44 5.47
N TYR A 182 -1.21 -16.34 5.11
CA TYR A 182 -0.76 -15.46 4.04
C TYR A 182 -0.23 -16.15 2.77
N ASN A 183 0.00 -17.46 2.77
CA ASN A 183 0.57 -18.16 1.61
C ASN A 183 -0.28 -18.01 0.33
N ALA A 184 -1.59 -17.91 0.45
CA ALA A 184 -2.49 -17.79 -0.70
C ALA A 184 -2.68 -16.34 -1.15
N SER A 185 -2.77 -15.39 -0.20
CA SER A 185 -3.10 -13.98 -0.47
C SER A 185 -1.88 -13.09 -0.65
N LEU A 186 -0.81 -13.31 0.12
CA LEU A 186 0.41 -12.52 0.09
C LEU A 186 1.65 -13.38 0.41
N PRO A 187 2.06 -14.30 -0.48
CA PRO A 187 3.15 -15.24 -0.21
C PRO A 187 4.48 -14.56 0.13
N GLU A 188 4.77 -13.38 -0.43
CA GLU A 188 5.96 -12.59 -0.09
C GLU A 188 5.92 -11.97 1.31
N GLY A 189 4.74 -11.91 1.94
CA GLY A 189 4.54 -11.43 3.30
C GLY A 189 4.83 -12.46 4.38
N VAL A 190 4.86 -13.74 4.03
CA VAL A 190 5.13 -14.82 4.98
C VAL A 190 6.46 -14.61 5.70
N GLY A 191 6.42 -14.66 7.03
CA GLY A 191 7.59 -14.40 7.88
C GLY A 191 7.98 -12.92 7.99
N LYS A 192 7.21 -11.99 7.41
CA LYS A 192 7.41 -10.55 7.56
C LYS A 192 6.48 -9.99 8.61
N THR A 193 6.91 -8.95 9.30
CA THR A 193 6.10 -8.27 10.33
C THR A 193 5.28 -7.14 9.76
N ALA A 194 5.76 -6.53 8.67
CA ALA A 194 5.11 -5.35 8.10
C ALA A 194 5.43 -5.17 6.62
N ARG A 195 4.51 -4.52 5.91
CA ARG A 195 4.67 -4.02 4.55
C ARG A 195 4.54 -2.51 4.54
N TRP A 196 5.50 -1.83 3.94
CA TRP A 196 5.50 -0.38 3.77
C TRP A 196 5.24 -0.03 2.33
N GLN A 197 4.30 0.85 2.10
CA GLN A 197 4.00 1.42 0.79
C GLN A 197 4.07 2.95 0.85
N MET A 198 4.63 3.56 -0.16
CA MET A 198 4.73 5.01 -0.30
C MET A 198 4.32 5.39 -1.70
N ASN A 199 3.49 6.43 -1.85
CA ASN A 199 3.22 6.96 -3.17
C ASN A 199 4.44 7.71 -3.71
N SER A 200 4.45 8.02 -5.01
CA SER A 200 5.58 8.70 -5.67
C SER A 200 5.86 10.07 -5.05
N ALA A 201 4.83 10.80 -4.65
CA ALA A 201 4.97 12.11 -4.01
C ALA A 201 5.67 12.00 -2.65
N TRP A 202 5.39 10.97 -1.88
CA TRP A 202 6.10 10.67 -0.63
C TRP A 202 7.55 10.28 -0.91
N ALA A 203 7.79 9.33 -1.81
CA ALA A 203 9.11 8.77 -2.08
C ALA A 203 10.10 9.79 -2.65
N THR A 204 9.65 10.69 -3.54
CA THR A 204 10.50 11.67 -4.24
C THR A 204 10.51 13.05 -3.62
N GLY A 205 9.66 13.31 -2.65
CA GLY A 205 9.50 14.65 -2.06
C GLY A 205 8.69 15.60 -2.96
N GLY A 206 7.92 15.07 -3.89
CA GLY A 206 7.13 15.85 -4.85
C GLY A 206 7.96 16.56 -5.91
N ALA A 207 9.27 16.28 -5.98
CA ALA A 207 10.16 16.92 -6.94
C ALA A 207 10.41 16.04 -8.15
N ASN A 208 9.46 15.79 -8.96
CA ASN A 208 9.47 15.40 -10.37
C ASN A 208 8.24 14.60 -10.83
N THR A 209 7.12 14.76 -10.16
CA THR A 209 5.86 14.42 -10.78
C THR A 209 5.11 15.72 -11.06
N SER A 210 5.54 16.46 -12.06
CA SER A 210 4.64 17.36 -12.75
C SER A 210 3.46 16.51 -13.21
N GLY A 211 2.34 16.57 -12.50
CA GLY A 211 1.09 16.05 -13.00
C GLY A 211 0.37 14.95 -12.25
N ALA A 212 0.29 15.00 -10.90
CA ALA A 212 -0.72 14.21 -10.21
C ALA A 212 -1.41 15.02 -9.10
N THR A 213 -1.99 16.12 -9.48
CA THR A 213 -3.10 16.76 -8.76
C THR A 213 -4.36 16.28 -9.45
N ASP A 214 -4.79 15.13 -9.09
CA ASP A 214 -6.15 14.62 -9.27
C ASP A 214 -6.07 13.08 -9.21
N GLY A 215 -6.66 12.43 -8.25
CA GLY A 215 -6.86 10.99 -8.09
C GLY A 215 -6.62 10.04 -9.28
N SER A 216 -5.65 10.33 -10.13
CA SER A 216 -5.41 9.58 -11.35
C SER A 216 -4.53 8.35 -11.07
N THR A 217 -5.06 7.19 -11.39
CA THR A 217 -4.32 5.94 -11.50
C THR A 217 -3.02 6.15 -12.29
N PRO A 218 -1.89 5.54 -11.87
CA PRO A 218 -0.65 5.61 -12.63
C PRO A 218 -0.86 5.20 -14.08
N LEU A 219 -0.18 5.91 -15.01
CA LEU A 219 -0.24 5.58 -16.43
C LEU A 219 0.23 4.15 -16.67
N SER A 220 -0.62 3.33 -17.22
CA SER A 220 -0.31 1.93 -17.54
C SER A 220 -1.03 1.48 -18.80
N ILE A 221 -0.43 0.53 -19.55
CA ILE A 221 -1.06 -0.09 -20.71
C ILE A 221 -1.86 -1.28 -20.21
N SER A 222 -3.19 -1.17 -20.24
CA SER A 222 -4.12 -2.19 -19.76
C SER A 222 -4.34 -3.36 -20.74
N THR A 223 -4.02 -3.18 -22.03
CA THR A 223 -4.09 -4.27 -23.03
C THR A 223 -3.16 -5.40 -22.63
N SER A 224 -3.71 -6.58 -22.35
CA SER A 224 -2.95 -7.79 -21.99
C SER A 224 -2.44 -8.54 -23.22
N SER A 225 -3.24 -8.61 -24.28
CA SER A 225 -2.93 -9.27 -25.55
C SER A 225 -3.64 -8.57 -26.71
N LEU A 226 -3.13 -8.75 -27.92
CA LEU A 226 -3.75 -8.30 -29.16
C LEU A 226 -4.36 -9.50 -29.89
N PRO A 227 -5.48 -9.32 -30.61
CA PRO A 227 -6.09 -10.39 -31.39
C PRO A 227 -5.13 -10.86 -32.49
N ALA A 228 -5.28 -12.13 -32.89
CA ALA A 228 -4.58 -12.63 -34.05
C ALA A 228 -5.10 -11.97 -35.33
N GLY A 229 -4.21 -11.77 -36.31
CA GLY A 229 -4.55 -11.31 -37.65
C GLY A 229 -4.58 -12.44 -38.66
N THR A 230 -5.12 -12.20 -39.86
CA THR A 230 -5.02 -13.08 -41.02
C THR A 230 -4.39 -12.30 -42.18
N GLN A 231 -3.46 -12.91 -42.87
CA GLN A 231 -2.80 -12.31 -44.04
C GLN A 231 -3.83 -11.84 -45.06
N ASN A 232 -3.64 -10.68 -45.66
CA ASN A 232 -4.52 -10.04 -46.62
C ASN A 232 -5.95 -9.71 -46.14
N ALA A 233 -6.25 -9.88 -44.83
CA ALA A 233 -7.49 -9.44 -44.23
C ALA A 233 -7.31 -8.15 -43.43
N LYS A 234 -8.36 -7.33 -43.33
CA LYS A 234 -8.31 -6.08 -42.53
C LYS A 234 -8.10 -6.40 -41.04
N TYR A 235 -7.16 -5.74 -40.42
CA TYR A 235 -6.87 -5.82 -39.01
C TYR A 235 -7.24 -4.50 -38.31
N ASN A 236 -7.83 -4.61 -37.12
CA ASN A 236 -8.12 -3.48 -36.26
C ASN A 236 -8.05 -3.93 -34.79
N ALA A 237 -7.18 -3.29 -34.01
CA ALA A 237 -7.05 -3.46 -32.57
C ALA A 237 -6.65 -2.13 -31.96
N THR A 238 -6.91 -1.95 -30.67
CA THR A 238 -6.55 -0.70 -29.95
C THR A 238 -5.75 -1.02 -28.71
N VAL A 239 -4.67 -0.31 -28.50
CA VAL A 239 -3.90 -0.35 -27.25
C VAL A 239 -4.61 0.53 -26.23
N ALA A 240 -5.22 -0.11 -25.24
CA ALA A 240 -5.93 0.57 -24.16
C ALA A 240 -4.96 1.00 -23.05
N VAL A 241 -5.25 2.15 -22.47
CA VAL A 241 -4.47 2.78 -21.39
C VAL A 241 -5.38 2.99 -20.19
N LYS A 242 -4.82 2.81 -18.99
CA LYS A 242 -5.47 3.14 -17.72
C LYS A 242 -4.60 4.15 -16.98
N GLY A 243 -5.22 5.15 -16.35
CA GLY A 243 -4.50 6.20 -15.60
C GLY A 243 -3.76 7.19 -16.50
N GLY A 244 -2.93 8.02 -15.88
CA GLY A 244 -2.29 9.15 -16.55
C GLY A 244 -3.26 10.25 -16.96
N LYS A 245 -2.76 11.27 -17.63
CA LYS A 245 -3.52 12.45 -18.05
C LYS A 245 -3.64 12.53 -19.58
N SER A 246 -4.87 12.57 -20.08
CA SER A 246 -5.12 12.79 -21.51
C SER A 246 -4.65 14.20 -21.96
N PRO A 247 -4.19 14.38 -23.22
CA PRO A 247 -4.10 13.39 -24.28
C PRO A 247 -2.89 12.45 -24.16
N TYR A 248 -3.03 11.24 -24.72
CA TYR A 248 -1.96 10.25 -24.80
C TYR A 248 -1.31 10.25 -26.17
N THR A 249 -0.02 9.97 -26.22
CA THR A 249 0.74 9.75 -27.46
C THR A 249 1.32 8.35 -27.45
N TYR A 250 1.13 7.62 -28.53
CA TYR A 250 1.54 6.23 -28.69
C TYR A 250 2.68 6.10 -29.69
N ALA A 251 3.68 5.28 -29.40
CA ALA A 251 4.78 4.98 -30.32
C ALA A 251 5.25 3.54 -30.15
N VAL A 252 5.79 2.94 -31.19
CA VAL A 252 6.55 1.69 -31.09
C VAL A 252 7.99 2.06 -30.69
N SER A 253 8.43 1.62 -29.52
CA SER A 253 9.77 1.93 -28.99
C SER A 253 10.81 0.88 -29.35
N THR A 254 10.41 -0.38 -29.54
CA THR A 254 11.30 -1.48 -29.90
C THR A 254 10.54 -2.52 -30.72
N GLY A 255 11.19 -3.18 -31.65
CA GLY A 255 10.56 -4.13 -32.57
C GLY A 255 9.81 -3.45 -33.71
N ASN A 256 9.06 -4.23 -34.49
CA ASN A 256 8.26 -3.74 -35.61
C ASN A 256 6.87 -4.37 -35.58
N LEU A 257 5.87 -3.59 -36.00
CA LEU A 257 4.54 -4.15 -36.32
C LEU A 257 4.63 -5.10 -37.51
N PRO A 258 3.69 -6.05 -37.65
CA PRO A 258 3.54 -6.83 -38.87
C PRO A 258 3.49 -5.92 -40.09
N ALA A 259 4.16 -6.32 -41.18
CA ALA A 259 4.16 -5.57 -42.44
C ALA A 259 2.73 -5.32 -42.92
N GLY A 260 2.41 -4.05 -43.26
CA GLY A 260 1.08 -3.60 -43.64
C GLY A 260 0.19 -3.10 -42.50
N LEU A 261 0.66 -3.16 -41.25
CA LEU A 261 -0.01 -2.52 -40.11
C LEU A 261 0.68 -1.21 -39.68
N SER A 262 -0.10 -0.29 -39.15
CA SER A 262 0.37 0.97 -38.58
C SER A 262 -0.31 1.26 -37.25
N LEU A 263 0.44 1.90 -36.32
CA LEU A 263 -0.06 2.41 -35.07
C LEU A 263 -0.44 3.89 -35.23
N ASN A 264 -1.65 4.24 -34.85
CA ASN A 264 -2.07 5.65 -34.76
C ASN A 264 -1.56 6.27 -33.47
N GLU A 265 -0.73 7.30 -33.59
CA GLU A 265 -0.05 7.94 -32.45
C GLU A 265 -1.00 8.65 -31.47
N SER A 266 -2.19 9.04 -31.88
CA SER A 266 -3.14 9.76 -31.02
C SER A 266 -4.22 8.86 -30.41
N THR A 267 -4.54 7.75 -31.03
CA THR A 267 -5.66 6.88 -30.61
C THR A 267 -5.21 5.52 -30.09
N GLY A 268 -3.96 5.13 -30.32
CA GLY A 268 -3.45 3.81 -29.99
C GLY A 268 -4.02 2.68 -30.89
N ALA A 269 -4.74 3.04 -31.96
CA ALA A 269 -5.30 2.05 -32.87
C ALA A 269 -4.21 1.46 -33.78
N ILE A 270 -4.14 0.14 -33.86
CA ILE A 270 -3.30 -0.62 -34.81
C ILE A 270 -4.21 -1.09 -35.92
N THR A 271 -4.00 -0.55 -37.12
CA THR A 271 -4.87 -0.80 -38.28
C THR A 271 -4.06 -1.09 -39.53
N GLY A 272 -4.68 -1.73 -40.51
CA GLY A 272 -4.09 -2.02 -41.80
C GLY A 272 -4.47 -3.40 -42.33
N THR A 273 -3.69 -3.89 -43.27
CA THR A 273 -3.86 -5.24 -43.85
C THR A 273 -2.49 -5.92 -43.83
N PRO A 274 -2.28 -6.94 -42.97
CA PRO A 274 -1.00 -7.65 -42.91
C PRO A 274 -0.66 -8.29 -44.25
N THR A 275 0.55 -8.07 -44.72
CA THR A 275 1.01 -8.61 -46.03
C THR A 275 1.81 -9.89 -45.90
N ALA A 276 2.23 -10.25 -44.67
CA ALA A 276 2.98 -11.49 -44.40
C ALA A 276 2.43 -12.19 -43.17
N ALA A 277 2.40 -13.53 -43.22
CA ALA A 277 2.12 -14.37 -42.04
C ALA A 277 3.36 -14.45 -41.16
N GLY A 278 3.13 -14.64 -39.87
CA GLY A 278 4.18 -14.80 -38.85
C GLY A 278 3.88 -14.09 -37.55
N GLU A 279 4.74 -14.26 -36.57
CA GLU A 279 4.68 -13.62 -35.28
C GLU A 279 5.53 -12.34 -35.28
N SER A 280 4.97 -11.26 -34.77
CA SER A 280 5.68 -9.99 -34.58
C SER A 280 5.56 -9.53 -33.14
N THR A 281 6.69 -9.39 -32.46
CA THR A 281 6.78 -8.87 -31.09
C THR A 281 7.37 -7.47 -31.12
N PHE A 282 6.70 -6.53 -30.47
CA PHE A 282 7.09 -5.13 -30.40
C PHE A 282 6.71 -4.52 -29.05
N THR A 283 7.36 -3.42 -28.70
CA THR A 283 7.07 -2.69 -27.45
C THR A 283 6.38 -1.38 -27.79
N VAL A 284 5.19 -1.19 -27.23
CA VAL A 284 4.48 0.08 -27.31
C VAL A 284 4.88 0.94 -26.12
N LYS A 285 5.20 2.20 -26.38
CA LYS A 285 5.38 3.26 -25.40
C LYS A 285 4.20 4.22 -25.51
N VAL A 286 3.56 4.49 -24.37
CA VAL A 286 2.53 5.52 -24.25
C VAL A 286 3.09 6.65 -23.40
N THR A 287 2.88 7.88 -23.81
CA THR A 287 3.26 9.08 -23.07
C THR A 287 2.02 9.93 -22.88
N ASP A 288 1.79 10.40 -21.67
CA ASP A 288 0.66 11.26 -21.32
C ASP A 288 0.96 12.75 -21.49
N ALA A 289 -0.03 13.61 -21.17
CA ALA A 289 0.11 15.07 -21.27
C ALA A 289 1.20 15.63 -20.34
N ASP A 290 1.48 14.96 -19.24
CA ASP A 290 2.47 15.37 -18.24
C ASP A 290 3.86 14.75 -18.50
N LYS A 291 4.05 14.13 -19.69
CA LYS A 291 5.29 13.48 -20.13
C LYS A 291 5.67 12.22 -19.36
N LEU A 292 4.74 11.66 -18.58
CA LEU A 292 4.91 10.34 -17.99
C LEU A 292 4.77 9.28 -19.09
N SER A 293 5.52 8.20 -18.98
CA SER A 293 5.45 7.14 -19.98
C SER A 293 5.35 5.76 -19.36
N ALA A 294 4.57 4.89 -20.03
CA ALA A 294 4.49 3.47 -19.74
C ALA A 294 4.85 2.68 -20.98
N THR A 295 5.47 1.53 -20.83
CA THR A 295 5.85 0.64 -21.92
C THR A 295 5.30 -0.76 -21.69
N LYS A 296 4.90 -1.43 -22.78
CA LYS A 296 4.47 -2.83 -22.72
C LYS A 296 4.86 -3.56 -24.00
N GLN A 297 5.42 -4.75 -23.85
CA GLN A 297 5.67 -5.65 -24.94
C GLN A 297 4.37 -6.35 -25.33
N LEU A 298 4.04 -6.36 -26.62
CA LEU A 298 2.87 -6.95 -27.19
C LEU A 298 3.27 -7.81 -28.41
N THR A 299 2.47 -8.81 -28.71
CA THR A 299 2.69 -9.71 -29.84
C THR A 299 1.43 -9.79 -30.69
N ILE A 300 1.60 -9.75 -32.00
CA ILE A 300 0.55 -10.05 -32.98
C ILE A 300 0.99 -11.28 -33.78
N ASN A 301 0.16 -12.33 -33.80
CA ASN A 301 0.34 -13.49 -34.64
C ASN A 301 -0.55 -13.36 -35.86
N VAL A 302 0.02 -13.35 -37.07
CA VAL A 302 -0.69 -13.28 -38.35
C VAL A 302 -0.70 -14.68 -38.96
N ALA A 303 -1.88 -15.29 -39.06
CA ALA A 303 -2.08 -16.57 -39.75
C ALA A 303 -1.98 -16.37 -41.26
N ALA A 304 -1.54 -17.38 -41.98
CA ALA A 304 -1.61 -17.42 -43.44
C ALA A 304 -3.08 -17.39 -43.92
N ALA A 305 -3.31 -16.81 -45.11
CA ALA A 305 -4.63 -16.69 -45.71
C ALA A 305 -5.15 -18.07 -46.22
#